data_686eac8aed56012a87d7d8f61e0b6554
#
_entry.id   686eac8aed56012a87d7d8f61e0b6554
#
_cell.length_a   1.000
_cell.length_b   1.000
_cell.length_c   1.000
_cell.angle_alpha   90.00
_cell.angle_beta   90.00
_cell.angle_gamma   90.00
#
_symmetry.space_group_name_H-M   'P 1'
#
loop_
_entity.id
_entity.type
_entity.pdbx_description
1 polymer ?
#
loop_
_entity_poly.entity_id
_entity_poly.type
_entity_poly.pdbx_seq_one_letter_code
_entity_poly.pdbx_strand_id
1 'polypeptide(L)'
;MPGCHLENVGRDGAGGLVISARGVARAGRCPGCHRPSRSVHSRYRRRLADLPSFAATTTVTLQVRRFYCRNPPCPRRTFAEPLPDLVRPRARRTNRLSQAQSRIGVALGGNGGARLLAHLSMPASAATVLRLVKALPMSTLEAPRRIGVDDWALRKGCTYGTIVVDLDRRRGVDLLPDRSAATLADWLRQRPGIVTVARDRSTEYARGASLGAPEAVQVADRWHLLANVRHVVERWLQTAQTRLRQLPSPSARSSHDGCVPPRRVRAFRRTASERRHGEPGALEGGLR
;
A
#
# COMPACT_ATOMS: atom_id res chain seq x y z
N MET A 1 25.91 11.86 4.43
CA MET A 1 24.77 12.71 4.05
C MET A 1 25.11 13.41 2.75
N PRO A 2 24.36 13.18 1.67
CA PRO A 2 24.69 13.74 0.37
C PRO A 2 24.65 15.28 0.41
N GLY A 3 25.66 15.93 -0.17
CA GLY A 3 25.78 17.39 -0.26
C GLY A 3 26.03 18.14 1.06
N CYS A 4 26.34 17.43 2.15
CA CYS A 4 26.55 18.02 3.46
C CYS A 4 27.87 17.57 4.09
N HIS A 5 28.50 18.50 4.80
CA HIS A 5 29.60 18.26 5.72
C HIS A 5 29.03 18.06 7.13
N LEU A 6 29.44 16.99 7.81
CA LEU A 6 29.12 16.73 9.21
C LEU A 6 30.04 17.56 10.10
N GLU A 7 29.47 18.33 11.02
CA GLU A 7 30.22 19.18 11.94
C GLU A 7 30.35 18.55 13.32
N ASN A 8 29.28 17.94 13.80
CA ASN A 8 29.24 17.31 15.12
C ASN A 8 28.16 16.21 15.18
N VAL A 9 28.40 15.23 16.04
CA VAL A 9 27.45 14.17 16.39
C VAL A 9 27.41 14.08 17.91
N GLY A 10 26.24 14.20 18.49
CA GLY A 10 26.03 14.15 19.93
C GLY A 10 24.69 13.52 20.27
N ARG A 11 24.35 13.49 21.55
CA ARG A 11 23.03 13.05 22.05
C ARG A 11 22.29 14.24 22.66
N ASP A 12 20.96 14.25 22.54
CA ASP A 12 20.13 15.19 23.28
C ASP A 12 19.82 14.66 24.70
N GLY A 13 19.18 15.49 25.51
CA GLY A 13 18.82 15.14 26.89
C GLY A 13 17.86 13.94 27.04
N ALA A 14 17.22 13.51 25.95
CA ALA A 14 16.33 12.35 25.88
C ALA A 14 17.04 11.10 25.29
N GLY A 15 18.34 11.15 25.06
CA GLY A 15 19.13 10.05 24.49
C GLY A 15 19.05 9.95 22.96
N GLY A 16 18.32 10.83 22.29
CA GLY A 16 18.24 10.90 20.84
C GLY A 16 19.58 11.35 20.22
N LEU A 17 19.86 10.90 18.99
CA LEU A 17 21.04 11.31 18.25
C LEU A 17 20.81 12.67 17.57
N VAL A 18 21.73 13.61 17.77
CA VAL A 18 21.73 14.93 17.12
C VAL A 18 22.94 15.05 16.22
N ILE A 19 22.70 15.25 14.92
CA ILE A 19 23.75 15.43 13.92
C ILE A 19 23.71 16.86 13.44
N SER A 20 24.79 17.61 13.65
CA SER A 20 24.98 18.96 13.09
C SER A 20 25.69 18.87 11.74
N ALA A 21 25.09 19.51 10.72
CA ALA A 21 25.62 19.48 9.37
C ALA A 21 25.39 20.79 8.63
N ARG A 22 26.19 21.05 7.59
CA ARG A 22 26.06 22.20 6.69
C ARG A 22 26.23 21.79 5.23
N GLY A 23 25.65 22.56 4.31
CA GLY A 23 25.85 22.36 2.88
C GLY A 23 27.32 22.62 2.45
N VAL A 24 27.82 21.78 1.53
CA VAL A 24 29.21 21.90 1.00
C VAL A 24 29.31 22.67 -0.32
N ALA A 25 28.17 22.87 -1.02
CA ALA A 25 28.18 23.53 -2.32
C ALA A 25 28.75 24.98 -2.22
N ARG A 26 29.68 25.37 -3.11
CA ARG A 26 30.22 26.72 -3.13
C ARG A 26 29.19 27.78 -3.51
N ALA A 27 28.16 27.43 -4.27
CA ALA A 27 27.11 28.31 -4.74
C ALA A 27 25.73 27.59 -4.68
N GLY A 28 24.65 28.34 -4.46
CA GLY A 28 23.29 27.87 -4.60
C GLY A 28 22.73 28.23 -5.98
N ARG A 29 21.89 27.37 -6.57
CA ARG A 29 21.12 27.68 -7.79
C ARG A 29 19.74 28.23 -7.42
N CYS A 30 19.39 29.38 -8.00
CA CYS A 30 18.07 29.97 -7.79
C CYS A 30 16.96 29.04 -8.34
N PRO A 31 15.94 28.64 -7.55
CA PRO A 31 14.88 27.75 -8.04
C PRO A 31 13.90 28.41 -9.03
N GLY A 32 14.01 29.74 -9.26
CA GLY A 32 13.17 30.44 -10.23
C GLY A 32 13.84 30.66 -11.58
N CYS A 33 15.15 30.98 -11.59
CA CYS A 33 15.86 31.28 -12.85
C CYS A 33 17.09 30.40 -13.08
N HIS A 34 17.34 29.42 -12.22
CA HIS A 34 18.43 28.46 -12.25
C HIS A 34 19.87 29.04 -12.27
N ARG A 35 20.02 30.38 -12.23
CA ARG A 35 21.35 31.01 -12.15
C ARG A 35 22.03 30.73 -10.81
N PRO A 36 23.34 30.44 -10.80
CA PRO A 36 24.08 30.25 -9.58
C PRO A 36 24.34 31.59 -8.85
N SER A 37 24.33 31.54 -7.52
CA SER A 37 24.74 32.67 -6.68
C SER A 37 25.69 32.22 -5.55
N ARG A 38 26.72 33.03 -5.28
CA ARG A 38 27.62 32.87 -4.15
C ARG A 38 27.35 33.93 -3.07
N SER A 39 26.51 34.93 -3.35
CA SER A 39 26.20 36.03 -2.42
C SER A 39 25.28 35.52 -1.32
N VAL A 40 25.83 35.26 -0.14
CA VAL A 40 25.08 34.82 1.04
C VAL A 40 24.36 36.02 1.66
N HIS A 41 23.03 35.91 1.80
CA HIS A 41 22.19 36.88 2.51
C HIS A 41 22.23 36.63 4.03
N SER A 42 21.97 35.38 4.44
CA SER A 42 21.87 34.97 5.84
C SER A 42 22.07 33.47 6.02
N ARG A 43 22.17 33.03 7.26
CA ARG A 43 22.19 31.62 7.64
C ARG A 43 21.12 31.38 8.69
N TYR A 44 20.49 30.18 8.66
CA TYR A 44 19.53 29.76 9.66
C TYR A 44 19.62 28.25 9.88
N ARG A 45 19.12 27.79 11.00
CA ARG A 45 19.11 26.36 11.35
C ARG A 45 17.77 25.75 11.04
N ARG A 46 17.76 24.53 10.50
CA ARG A 46 16.60 23.67 10.33
C ARG A 46 16.80 22.39 11.10
N ARG A 47 15.79 21.99 11.84
CA ARG A 47 15.76 20.66 12.47
C ARG A 47 14.96 19.73 11.58
N LEU A 48 15.56 18.58 11.24
CA LEU A 48 14.97 17.56 10.39
C LEU A 48 14.99 16.24 11.15
N ALA A 49 13.85 15.55 11.22
CA ALA A 49 13.85 14.16 11.64
C ALA A 49 14.53 13.30 10.57
N ASP A 50 15.28 12.30 11.00
CA ASP A 50 15.99 11.36 10.12
C ASP A 50 15.74 9.90 10.53
N LEU A 51 16.25 8.96 9.74
CA LEU A 51 16.21 7.55 10.11
C LEU A 51 16.88 7.35 11.47
N PRO A 52 16.31 6.49 12.32
CA PRO A 52 16.89 6.19 13.63
C PRO A 52 18.28 5.56 13.48
N SER A 53 19.09 5.76 14.46
CA SER A 53 20.39 5.11 14.57
C SER A 53 20.53 4.52 15.98
N PHE A 54 21.02 3.29 16.08
CA PHE A 54 21.15 2.59 17.38
C PHE A 54 19.84 2.59 18.20
N ALA A 55 18.72 2.29 17.54
CA ALA A 55 17.36 2.30 18.10
C ALA A 55 16.91 3.67 18.69
N ALA A 56 17.69 4.73 18.57
CA ALA A 56 17.35 6.07 19.03
C ALA A 56 16.84 6.95 17.88
N THR A 57 15.92 7.87 18.20
CA THR A 57 15.49 8.91 17.26
C THR A 57 16.68 9.75 16.81
N THR A 58 16.70 10.13 15.54
CA THR A 58 17.77 10.97 14.99
C THR A 58 17.23 12.30 14.50
N THR A 59 17.84 13.39 14.95
CA THR A 59 17.57 14.76 14.49
C THR A 59 18.79 15.32 13.78
N VAL A 60 18.61 15.81 12.57
CA VAL A 60 19.64 16.57 11.85
C VAL A 60 19.41 18.06 12.06
N THR A 61 20.35 18.74 12.67
CA THR A 61 20.42 20.20 12.76
C THR A 61 21.24 20.71 11.59
N LEU A 62 20.53 21.15 10.55
CA LEU A 62 21.12 21.58 9.29
C LEU A 62 21.28 23.09 9.26
N GLN A 63 22.51 23.59 9.12
CA GLN A 63 22.78 24.99 8.84
C GLN A 63 22.56 25.25 7.34
N VAL A 64 21.55 26.06 7.00
CA VAL A 64 21.14 26.40 5.64
C VAL A 64 21.52 27.84 5.36
N ARG A 65 22.14 28.10 4.22
CA ARG A 65 22.37 29.44 3.70
C ARG A 65 21.19 29.96 2.93
N ARG A 66 20.93 31.25 3.01
CA ARG A 66 20.06 31.97 2.11
C ARG A 66 20.91 32.80 1.19
N PHE A 67 20.69 32.73 -0.11
CA PHE A 67 21.45 33.47 -1.14
C PHE A 67 20.60 34.58 -1.74
N TYR A 68 21.26 35.63 -2.20
CA TYR A 68 20.65 36.64 -3.08
C TYR A 68 20.56 36.09 -4.50
N CYS A 69 19.44 36.30 -5.18
CA CYS A 69 19.35 36.15 -6.62
C CYS A 69 19.78 37.44 -7.28
N ARG A 70 20.86 37.42 -8.01
CA ARG A 70 21.45 38.60 -8.69
C ARG A 70 20.97 38.74 -10.14
N ASN A 71 19.97 37.98 -10.57
CA ASN A 71 19.37 38.07 -11.89
C ASN A 71 18.23 39.10 -11.88
N PRO A 72 18.37 40.28 -12.54
CA PRO A 72 17.39 41.38 -12.47
C PRO A 72 15.96 40.95 -12.89
N PRO A 73 15.76 40.19 -13.99
CA PRO A 73 14.42 39.76 -14.41
C PRO A 73 13.80 38.67 -13.53
N CYS A 74 14.54 38.12 -12.58
CA CYS A 74 14.02 37.06 -11.69
C CYS A 74 13.16 37.70 -10.57
N PRO A 75 11.89 37.25 -10.37
CA PRO A 75 11.06 37.79 -9.32
C PRO A 75 11.54 37.44 -7.90
N ARG A 76 12.46 36.48 -7.78
CA ARG A 76 13.04 36.09 -6.48
C ARG A 76 14.21 36.98 -6.12
N ARG A 77 14.12 37.63 -4.97
CA ARG A 77 15.23 38.42 -4.40
C ARG A 77 16.20 37.53 -3.62
N THR A 78 15.66 36.53 -2.91
CA THR A 78 16.46 35.59 -2.13
C THR A 78 15.91 34.17 -2.26
N PHE A 79 16.77 33.16 -2.02
CA PHE A 79 16.38 31.77 -1.98
C PHE A 79 17.22 30.99 -0.97
N ALA A 80 16.63 29.95 -0.39
CA ALA A 80 17.33 29.03 0.49
C ALA A 80 18.23 28.10 -0.33
N GLU A 81 19.35 27.70 0.21
CA GLU A 81 20.23 26.67 -0.36
C GLU A 81 19.43 25.39 -0.64
N PRO A 82 19.35 24.95 -1.91
CA PRO A 82 18.69 23.71 -2.24
C PRO A 82 19.58 22.52 -1.89
N LEU A 83 19.01 21.55 -1.19
CA LEU A 83 19.67 20.27 -0.85
C LEU A 83 18.72 19.13 -1.26
N PRO A 84 18.46 18.94 -2.57
CA PRO A 84 17.40 18.08 -3.07
C PRO A 84 17.58 16.61 -2.70
N ASP A 85 18.82 16.15 -2.61
CA ASP A 85 19.13 14.76 -2.24
C ASP A 85 18.88 14.46 -0.76
N LEU A 86 18.92 15.49 0.10
CA LEU A 86 18.70 15.34 1.53
C LEU A 86 17.27 15.64 1.95
N VAL A 87 16.69 16.75 1.49
CA VAL A 87 15.42 17.26 2.00
C VAL A 87 14.67 18.07 0.96
N ARG A 88 13.37 17.82 0.82
CA ARG A 88 12.47 18.64 0.00
C ARG A 88 12.31 20.04 0.60
N PRO A 89 11.99 21.05 -0.22
CA PRO A 89 11.67 22.38 0.27
C PRO A 89 10.60 22.32 1.38
N ARG A 90 10.81 23.08 2.46
CA ARG A 90 9.90 23.17 3.63
C ARG A 90 9.64 21.86 4.39
N ALA A 91 10.21 20.72 4.00
CA ALA A 91 10.04 19.48 4.73
C ALA A 91 10.74 19.52 6.09
N ARG A 92 10.15 18.83 7.08
CA ARG A 92 10.69 18.68 8.45
C ARG A 92 11.36 17.33 8.69
N ARG A 93 11.57 16.56 7.63
CA ARG A 93 12.19 15.23 7.65
C ARG A 93 13.00 15.01 6.39
N THR A 94 14.00 14.16 6.49
CA THR A 94 14.85 13.80 5.34
C THR A 94 14.05 12.99 4.30
N ASN A 95 14.55 12.97 3.08
CA ASN A 95 13.96 12.19 1.99
C ASN A 95 13.93 10.70 2.34
N ARG A 96 15.02 10.17 2.91
CA ARG A 96 15.12 8.75 3.27
C ARG A 96 14.15 8.36 4.39
N LEU A 97 13.94 9.21 5.41
CA LEU A 97 12.92 8.97 6.42
C LEU A 97 11.51 9.01 5.81
N SER A 98 11.23 9.99 4.96
CA SER A 98 9.95 10.07 4.25
C SER A 98 9.69 8.82 3.42
N GLN A 99 10.70 8.29 2.74
CA GLN A 99 10.61 7.07 1.93
C GLN A 99 10.36 5.83 2.81
N ALA A 100 11.06 5.68 3.93
CA ALA A 100 10.81 4.58 4.86
C ALA A 100 9.38 4.62 5.43
N GLN A 101 8.94 5.80 5.88
CA GLN A 101 7.60 6.02 6.42
C GLN A 101 6.50 5.76 5.37
N SER A 102 6.70 6.16 4.12
CA SER A 102 5.73 5.90 3.05
C SER A 102 5.64 4.41 2.70
N ARG A 103 6.75 3.68 2.64
CA ARG A 103 6.76 2.22 2.39
C ARG A 103 6.00 1.45 3.48
N ILE A 104 6.22 1.81 4.75
CA ILE A 104 5.47 1.24 5.88
C ILE A 104 4.00 1.61 5.78
N GLY A 105 3.69 2.84 5.37
CA GLY A 105 2.32 3.29 5.15
C GLY A 105 1.59 2.53 4.04
N VAL A 106 2.27 2.20 2.95
CA VAL A 106 1.71 1.36 1.86
C VAL A 106 1.40 -0.05 2.38
N ALA A 107 2.28 -0.63 3.19
CA ALA A 107 2.11 -1.98 3.69
C ALA A 107 1.02 -2.11 4.78
N LEU A 108 0.89 -1.12 5.68
CA LEU A 108 0.11 -1.23 6.92
C LEU A 108 -1.01 -0.18 7.05
N GLY A 109 -1.14 0.72 6.08
CA GLY A 109 -2.06 1.85 6.17
C GLY A 109 -1.64 2.90 7.22
N GLY A 110 -2.53 3.89 7.47
CA GLY A 110 -2.21 5.00 8.36
C GLY A 110 -2.01 4.61 9.83
N ASN A 111 -3.00 3.96 10.43
CA ASN A 111 -2.97 3.62 11.86
C ASN A 111 -1.95 2.51 12.18
N GLY A 112 -1.94 1.43 11.40
CA GLY A 112 -0.98 0.34 11.55
C GLY A 112 0.46 0.83 11.34
N GLY A 113 0.67 1.62 10.29
CA GLY A 113 1.95 2.26 9.99
C GLY A 113 2.43 3.16 11.11
N ALA A 114 1.56 4.03 11.66
CA ALA A 114 1.92 4.92 12.76
C ALA A 114 2.36 4.17 14.02
N ARG A 115 1.68 3.08 14.37
CA ARG A 115 2.07 2.22 15.52
C ARG A 115 3.45 1.59 15.31
N LEU A 116 3.68 0.97 14.15
CA LEU A 116 4.98 0.36 13.86
C LEU A 116 6.11 1.40 13.83
N LEU A 117 5.86 2.56 13.22
CA LEU A 117 6.85 3.66 13.15
C LEU A 117 7.24 4.18 14.55
N ALA A 118 6.32 4.20 15.51
CA ALA A 118 6.62 4.57 16.90
C ALA A 118 7.59 3.55 17.54
N HIS A 119 7.35 2.26 17.37
CA HIS A 119 8.25 1.20 17.85
C HIS A 119 9.64 1.24 17.19
N LEU A 120 9.70 1.69 15.94
CA LEU A 120 10.97 1.80 15.19
C LEU A 120 11.69 3.15 15.39
N SER A 121 11.33 3.92 16.42
CA SER A 121 11.91 5.26 16.67
C SER A 121 11.81 6.24 15.49
N MET A 122 10.79 6.08 14.65
CA MET A 122 10.47 6.95 13.51
C MET A 122 9.06 7.57 13.64
N PRO A 123 8.68 8.19 14.75
CA PRO A 123 7.29 8.55 15.03
C PRO A 123 6.67 9.43 13.94
N ALA A 124 5.48 9.07 13.53
CA ALA A 124 4.65 9.84 12.62
C ALA A 124 3.17 9.58 12.93
N SER A 125 2.33 10.62 12.85
CA SER A 125 0.88 10.43 12.99
C SER A 125 0.29 9.69 11.78
N ALA A 126 -0.83 8.99 11.98
CA ALA A 126 -1.56 8.29 10.91
C ALA A 126 -1.86 9.21 9.72
N ALA A 127 -2.29 10.45 9.98
CA ALA A 127 -2.53 11.45 8.94
C ALA A 127 -1.25 11.82 8.16
N THR A 128 -0.10 11.86 8.83
CA THR A 128 1.19 12.10 8.17
C THR A 128 1.57 10.91 7.28
N VAL A 129 1.41 9.68 7.77
CA VAL A 129 1.66 8.46 6.99
C VAL A 129 0.80 8.43 5.73
N LEU A 130 -0.50 8.66 5.86
CA LEU A 130 -1.41 8.70 4.71
C LEU A 130 -1.06 9.80 3.71
N ARG A 131 -0.63 10.98 4.18
CA ARG A 131 -0.18 12.07 3.31
C ARG A 131 1.08 11.71 2.53
N LEU A 132 2.01 10.99 3.16
CA LEU A 132 3.21 10.49 2.48
C LEU A 132 2.88 9.44 1.43
N VAL A 133 1.94 8.53 1.72
CA VAL A 133 1.46 7.53 0.75
C VAL A 133 0.79 8.22 -0.45
N LYS A 134 -0.12 9.16 -0.19
CA LYS A 134 -0.81 9.92 -1.25
C LYS A 134 0.12 10.77 -2.12
N ALA A 135 1.30 11.13 -1.60
CA ALA A 135 2.31 11.89 -2.34
C ALA A 135 3.29 11.01 -3.14
N LEU A 136 3.14 9.70 -3.10
CA LEU A 136 3.93 8.81 -3.95
C LEU A 136 3.52 9.00 -5.42
N PRO A 137 4.48 9.00 -6.35
CA PRO A 137 4.15 9.01 -7.76
C PRO A 137 3.36 7.74 -8.10
N MET A 138 2.24 7.91 -8.76
CA MET A 138 1.52 6.78 -9.36
C MET A 138 2.40 6.22 -10.49
N SER A 139 2.67 4.92 -10.46
CA SER A 139 3.35 4.27 -11.57
C SER A 139 2.46 4.42 -12.81
N THR A 140 3.01 4.89 -13.91
CA THR A 140 2.37 4.78 -15.22
C THR A 140 2.33 3.30 -15.56
N LEU A 141 1.18 2.68 -15.32
CA LEU A 141 0.97 1.29 -15.68
C LEU A 141 0.66 1.24 -17.18
N GLU A 142 1.29 0.34 -17.90
CA GLU A 142 0.79 -0.02 -19.23
C GLU A 142 -0.68 -0.38 -19.13
N ALA A 143 -1.47 0.02 -20.13
CA ALA A 143 -2.89 -0.28 -20.17
C ALA A 143 -3.13 -1.80 -20.06
N PRO A 144 -3.98 -2.26 -19.15
CA PRO A 144 -4.26 -3.68 -19.01
C PRO A 144 -5.05 -4.17 -20.23
N ARG A 145 -4.75 -5.38 -20.71
CA ARG A 145 -5.50 -6.01 -21.79
C ARG A 145 -6.64 -6.88 -21.29
N ARG A 146 -6.49 -7.50 -20.14
CA ARG A 146 -7.49 -8.35 -19.50
C ARG A 146 -7.74 -7.83 -18.10
N ILE A 147 -8.98 -7.47 -17.81
CA ILE A 147 -9.35 -6.91 -16.52
C ILE A 147 -10.40 -7.75 -15.81
N GLY A 148 -10.36 -7.70 -14.48
CA GLY A 148 -11.43 -8.13 -13.61
C GLY A 148 -12.09 -6.92 -12.96
N VAL A 149 -13.42 -6.93 -12.87
CA VAL A 149 -14.19 -5.91 -12.16
C VAL A 149 -15.06 -6.59 -11.09
N ASP A 150 -15.07 -6.01 -9.90
CA ASP A 150 -15.82 -6.52 -8.76
C ASP A 150 -16.20 -5.38 -7.80
N ASP A 151 -17.11 -5.66 -6.88
CA ASP A 151 -17.55 -4.73 -5.85
C ASP A 151 -16.44 -4.45 -4.84
N TRP A 152 -16.23 -3.19 -4.53
CA TRP A 152 -15.31 -2.74 -3.48
C TRP A 152 -16.07 -1.99 -2.39
N ALA A 153 -16.05 -2.50 -1.17
CA ALA A 153 -16.69 -1.82 -0.04
C ALA A 153 -15.86 -0.60 0.42
N LEU A 154 -16.25 0.59 0.03
CA LEU A 154 -15.70 1.85 0.55
C LEU A 154 -16.06 2.03 2.03
N ARG A 155 -17.29 1.68 2.37
CA ARG A 155 -17.78 1.58 3.75
C ARG A 155 -18.66 0.34 3.85
N LYS A 156 -18.20 -0.66 4.61
CA LYS A 156 -18.87 -1.95 4.74
C LYS A 156 -20.36 -1.78 5.07
N GLY A 157 -21.20 -2.39 4.25
CA GLY A 157 -22.66 -2.35 4.42
C GLY A 157 -23.37 -1.06 3.97
N CYS A 158 -22.62 -0.02 3.50
CA CYS A 158 -23.21 1.28 3.17
C CYS A 158 -22.85 1.78 1.77
N THR A 159 -21.57 1.82 1.44
CA THR A 159 -21.11 2.43 0.17
C THR A 159 -20.14 1.50 -0.52
N TYR A 160 -20.44 1.23 -1.78
CA TYR A 160 -19.63 0.37 -2.63
C TYR A 160 -19.16 1.15 -3.85
N GLY A 161 -17.96 0.88 -4.28
CA GLY A 161 -17.39 1.26 -5.56
C GLY A 161 -17.00 0.03 -6.35
N THR A 162 -16.31 0.21 -7.46
CA THR A 162 -15.78 -0.85 -8.29
C THR A 162 -14.28 -0.92 -8.18
N ILE A 163 -13.73 -2.11 -7.93
CA ILE A 163 -12.31 -2.37 -8.09
C ILE A 163 -12.05 -2.89 -9.51
N VAL A 164 -11.03 -2.34 -10.16
CA VAL A 164 -10.53 -2.83 -11.44
C VAL A 164 -9.16 -3.46 -11.22
N VAL A 165 -9.00 -4.70 -11.68
CA VAL A 165 -7.79 -5.50 -11.48
C VAL A 165 -7.23 -5.90 -12.84
N ASP A 166 -5.92 -5.77 -13.03
CA ASP A 166 -5.18 -6.36 -14.14
C ASP A 166 -5.00 -7.86 -13.87
N LEU A 167 -5.64 -8.70 -14.68
CA LEU A 167 -5.61 -10.15 -14.51
C LEU A 167 -4.27 -10.76 -14.93
N ASP A 168 -3.55 -10.11 -15.84
CA ASP A 168 -2.25 -10.59 -16.31
C ASP A 168 -1.17 -10.34 -15.24
N ARG A 169 -1.20 -9.16 -14.62
CA ARG A 169 -0.23 -8.75 -13.60
C ARG A 169 -0.72 -9.02 -12.17
N ARG A 170 -1.97 -9.46 -12.00
CA ARG A 170 -2.62 -9.77 -10.72
C ARG A 170 -2.54 -8.62 -9.71
N ARG A 171 -2.86 -7.41 -10.15
CA ARG A 171 -2.81 -6.21 -9.29
C ARG A 171 -3.96 -5.26 -9.56
N GLY A 172 -4.35 -4.51 -8.53
CA GLY A 172 -5.32 -3.43 -8.69
C GLY A 172 -4.79 -2.35 -9.64
N VAL A 173 -5.65 -1.92 -10.53
CA VAL A 173 -5.38 -0.85 -11.51
C VAL A 173 -6.05 0.44 -11.07
N ASP A 174 -7.31 0.35 -10.63
CA ASP A 174 -8.09 1.53 -10.26
C ASP A 174 -9.21 1.18 -9.29
N LEU A 175 -9.74 2.20 -8.62
CA LEU A 175 -10.93 2.14 -7.77
C LEU A 175 -11.93 3.18 -8.25
N LEU A 176 -13.06 2.75 -8.78
CA LEU A 176 -14.12 3.63 -9.23
C LEU A 176 -15.05 3.99 -8.07
N PRO A 177 -15.62 5.21 -8.06
CA PRO A 177 -16.35 5.71 -6.91
C PRO A 177 -17.70 5.03 -6.67
N ASP A 178 -18.25 4.36 -7.67
CA ASP A 178 -19.55 3.70 -7.63
C ASP A 178 -19.55 2.39 -8.45
N ARG A 179 -20.73 1.75 -8.57
CA ARG A 179 -20.96 0.50 -9.31
C ARG A 179 -21.78 0.71 -10.58
N SER A 180 -21.90 1.96 -11.05
CA SER A 180 -22.76 2.27 -12.19
C SER A 180 -22.12 1.85 -13.52
N ALA A 181 -22.99 1.44 -14.45
CA ALA A 181 -22.57 1.13 -15.81
C ALA A 181 -21.90 2.33 -16.50
N ALA A 182 -22.36 3.55 -16.20
CA ALA A 182 -21.81 4.77 -16.80
C ALA A 182 -20.35 4.98 -16.39
N THR A 183 -20.05 4.91 -15.08
CA THR A 183 -18.70 5.10 -14.55
C THR A 183 -17.73 4.04 -15.12
N LEU A 184 -18.14 2.78 -15.19
CA LEU A 184 -17.31 1.73 -15.79
C LEU A 184 -17.13 1.96 -17.30
N ALA A 185 -18.16 2.33 -18.02
CA ALA A 185 -18.08 2.59 -19.46
C ALA A 185 -17.14 3.76 -19.78
N ASP A 186 -17.19 4.86 -19.01
CA ASP A 186 -16.32 6.01 -19.18
C ASP A 186 -14.85 5.63 -18.88
N TRP A 187 -14.62 4.82 -17.86
CA TRP A 187 -13.29 4.31 -17.54
C TRP A 187 -12.71 3.44 -18.67
N LEU A 188 -13.54 2.56 -19.26
CA LEU A 188 -13.16 1.67 -20.37
C LEU A 188 -12.86 2.46 -21.65
N ARG A 189 -13.66 3.44 -22.01
CA ARG A 189 -13.46 4.30 -23.21
C ARG A 189 -12.11 5.02 -23.20
N GLN A 190 -11.62 5.38 -22.02
CA GLN A 190 -10.32 6.04 -21.86
C GLN A 190 -9.13 5.07 -22.02
N ARG A 191 -9.39 3.77 -22.14
CA ARG A 191 -8.37 2.72 -22.19
C ARG A 191 -8.62 1.73 -23.33
N PRO A 192 -8.47 2.18 -24.58
CA PRO A 192 -8.62 1.29 -25.74
C PRO A 192 -7.59 0.17 -25.67
N GLY A 193 -7.97 -1.03 -26.13
CA GLY A 193 -7.09 -2.20 -26.12
C GLY A 193 -7.39 -3.23 -25.05
N ILE A 194 -8.44 -3.03 -24.24
CA ILE A 194 -8.97 -4.05 -23.34
C ILE A 194 -9.71 -5.09 -24.20
N VAL A 195 -9.25 -6.34 -24.12
CA VAL A 195 -9.79 -7.47 -24.93
C VAL A 195 -10.67 -8.41 -24.11
N THR A 196 -10.56 -8.36 -22.78
CA THR A 196 -11.38 -9.23 -21.89
C THR A 196 -11.76 -8.49 -20.62
N VAL A 197 -13.03 -8.60 -20.27
CA VAL A 197 -13.60 -8.10 -19.01
C VAL A 197 -14.21 -9.28 -18.25
N ALA A 198 -13.51 -9.75 -17.20
CA ALA A 198 -14.06 -10.70 -16.24
C ALA A 198 -14.88 -9.94 -15.18
N ARG A 199 -16.12 -10.38 -14.94
CA ARG A 199 -17.05 -9.71 -14.04
C ARG A 199 -17.95 -10.72 -13.33
N ASP A 200 -18.57 -10.26 -12.26
CA ASP A 200 -19.70 -10.94 -11.67
C ASP A 200 -20.92 -10.95 -12.63
N ARG A 201 -22.05 -11.43 -12.17
CA ARG A 201 -23.29 -11.45 -12.96
C ARG A 201 -24.10 -10.15 -12.86
N SER A 202 -23.53 -9.06 -12.33
CA SER A 202 -24.19 -7.77 -12.25
C SER A 202 -24.58 -7.26 -13.64
N THR A 203 -25.83 -6.84 -13.79
CA THR A 203 -26.34 -6.21 -15.01
C THR A 203 -25.67 -4.88 -15.30
N GLU A 204 -25.28 -4.14 -14.24
CA GLU A 204 -24.58 -2.86 -14.36
C GLU A 204 -23.19 -3.05 -14.98
N TYR A 205 -22.42 -4.04 -14.50
CA TYR A 205 -21.10 -4.31 -15.09
C TYR A 205 -21.20 -4.88 -16.51
N ALA A 206 -22.23 -5.70 -16.80
CA ALA A 206 -22.48 -6.17 -18.16
C ALA A 206 -22.75 -5.00 -19.12
N ARG A 207 -23.62 -4.10 -18.72
CA ARG A 207 -24.00 -2.92 -19.49
C ARG A 207 -22.81 -1.95 -19.65
N GLY A 208 -22.07 -1.71 -18.56
CA GLY A 208 -20.88 -0.86 -18.58
C GLY A 208 -19.80 -1.38 -19.53
N ALA A 209 -19.54 -2.69 -19.51
CA ALA A 209 -18.60 -3.32 -20.42
C ALA A 209 -19.05 -3.24 -21.88
N SER A 210 -20.34 -3.52 -22.18
CA SER A 210 -20.88 -3.42 -23.55
C SER A 210 -20.84 -1.99 -24.09
N LEU A 211 -21.03 -0.97 -23.24
CA LEU A 211 -21.03 0.43 -23.65
C LEU A 211 -19.60 1.02 -23.76
N GLY A 212 -18.68 0.54 -22.93
CA GLY A 212 -17.33 1.09 -22.81
C GLY A 212 -16.26 0.37 -23.64
N ALA A 213 -16.43 -0.94 -23.83
CA ALA A 213 -15.54 -1.80 -24.62
C ALA A 213 -16.35 -2.87 -25.38
N PRO A 214 -17.10 -2.49 -26.42
CA PRO A 214 -18.03 -3.39 -27.11
C PRO A 214 -17.34 -4.60 -27.73
N GLU A 215 -16.08 -4.47 -28.16
CA GLU A 215 -15.30 -5.55 -28.77
C GLU A 215 -14.66 -6.49 -27.72
N ALA A 216 -14.73 -6.15 -26.43
CA ALA A 216 -14.13 -6.98 -25.39
C ALA A 216 -15.02 -8.20 -25.08
N VAL A 217 -14.37 -9.36 -24.95
CA VAL A 217 -15.03 -10.58 -24.50
C VAL A 217 -15.38 -10.45 -23.02
N GLN A 218 -16.68 -10.57 -22.69
CA GLN A 218 -17.13 -10.59 -21.31
C GLN A 218 -17.11 -12.01 -20.77
N VAL A 219 -16.47 -12.23 -19.64
CA VAL A 219 -16.35 -13.54 -18.97
C VAL A 219 -17.01 -13.47 -17.60
N ALA A 220 -17.85 -14.44 -17.28
CA ALA A 220 -18.42 -14.55 -15.93
C ALA A 220 -17.38 -15.11 -14.95
N ASP A 221 -17.24 -14.47 -13.78
CA ASP A 221 -16.34 -14.95 -12.74
C ASP A 221 -16.84 -16.32 -12.21
N ARG A 222 -15.93 -17.29 -12.25
CA ARG A 222 -16.19 -18.68 -11.86
C ARG A 222 -16.60 -18.80 -10.38
N TRP A 223 -16.07 -17.98 -9.49
CA TRP A 223 -16.44 -18.01 -8.09
C TRP A 223 -17.93 -17.67 -7.89
N HIS A 224 -18.41 -16.64 -8.56
CA HIS A 224 -19.83 -16.24 -8.51
C HIS A 224 -20.75 -17.30 -9.13
N LEU A 225 -20.31 -18.02 -10.15
CA LEU A 225 -21.06 -19.15 -10.69
C LEU A 225 -21.21 -20.27 -9.67
N LEU A 226 -20.11 -20.68 -9.03
CA LEU A 226 -20.11 -21.71 -8.00
C LEU A 226 -20.94 -21.30 -6.77
N ALA A 227 -20.81 -20.06 -6.31
CA ALA A 227 -21.61 -19.53 -5.21
C ALA A 227 -23.10 -19.56 -5.51
N ASN A 228 -23.52 -19.23 -6.73
CA ASN A 228 -24.94 -19.30 -7.15
C ASN A 228 -25.44 -20.74 -7.19
N VAL A 229 -24.66 -21.67 -7.73
CA VAL A 229 -25.04 -23.11 -7.72
C VAL A 229 -25.22 -23.59 -6.27
N ARG A 230 -24.30 -23.25 -5.39
CA ARG A 230 -24.42 -23.57 -3.96
C ARG A 230 -25.70 -23.01 -3.36
N HIS A 231 -26.05 -21.74 -3.59
CA HIS A 231 -27.29 -21.14 -3.09
C HIS A 231 -28.54 -21.80 -3.64
N VAL A 232 -28.51 -22.23 -4.91
CA VAL A 232 -29.63 -22.98 -5.49
C VAL A 232 -29.80 -24.33 -4.79
N VAL A 233 -28.72 -25.07 -4.60
CA VAL A 233 -28.71 -26.35 -3.88
C VAL A 233 -29.16 -26.18 -2.43
N GLU A 234 -28.65 -25.17 -1.73
CA GLU A 234 -29.06 -24.88 -0.35
C GLU A 234 -30.55 -24.59 -0.23
N ARG A 235 -31.13 -23.77 -1.13
CA ARG A 235 -32.57 -23.50 -1.16
C ARG A 235 -33.38 -24.77 -1.48
N TRP A 236 -32.93 -25.56 -2.44
CA TRP A 236 -33.59 -26.82 -2.78
C TRP A 236 -33.58 -27.80 -1.59
N LEU A 237 -32.43 -27.94 -0.90
CA LEU A 237 -32.34 -28.75 0.32
C LEU A 237 -33.26 -28.25 1.42
N GLN A 238 -33.38 -26.94 1.62
CA GLN A 238 -34.34 -26.38 2.58
C GLN A 238 -35.78 -26.71 2.27
N THR A 239 -36.21 -26.63 1.00
CA THR A 239 -37.56 -27.02 0.59
C THR A 239 -37.81 -28.52 0.68
N ALA A 240 -36.76 -29.31 0.43
CA ALA A 240 -36.85 -30.78 0.53
C ALA A 240 -36.67 -31.33 1.96
N GLN A 241 -36.29 -30.46 2.94
CA GLN A 241 -35.94 -30.88 4.30
C GLN A 241 -37.06 -31.72 4.97
N THR A 242 -38.33 -31.35 4.80
CA THR A 242 -39.48 -32.09 5.35
C THR A 242 -39.53 -33.49 4.78
N ARG A 243 -39.32 -33.62 3.46
CA ARG A 243 -39.33 -34.93 2.78
C ARG A 243 -38.13 -35.78 3.19
N LEU A 244 -36.96 -35.17 3.30
CA LEU A 244 -35.71 -35.82 3.72
C LEU A 244 -35.81 -36.38 5.15
N ARG A 245 -36.50 -35.67 6.06
CA ARG A 245 -36.74 -36.14 7.44
C ARG A 245 -37.70 -37.32 7.52
N GLN A 246 -38.51 -37.53 6.50
CA GLN A 246 -39.46 -38.66 6.42
C GLN A 246 -38.82 -39.89 5.78
N LEU A 247 -37.64 -39.80 5.22
CA LEU A 247 -36.93 -40.96 4.69
C LEU A 247 -36.56 -41.91 5.83
N PRO A 248 -36.78 -43.21 5.69
CA PRO A 248 -36.37 -44.18 6.68
C PRO A 248 -34.82 -44.08 6.81
N SER A 249 -34.35 -44.04 8.07
CA SER A 249 -32.92 -44.14 8.31
C SER A 249 -32.40 -45.39 7.61
N PRO A 250 -31.26 -45.32 6.88
CA PRO A 250 -30.67 -46.52 6.32
C PRO A 250 -30.43 -47.49 7.48
N SER A 251 -31.25 -48.58 7.50
CA SER A 251 -31.08 -49.64 8.45
C SER A 251 -29.60 -50.07 8.40
N ALA A 252 -28.95 -50.09 9.54
CA ALA A 252 -27.60 -50.64 9.63
C ALA A 252 -27.61 -52.00 8.89
N ARG A 253 -27.01 -52.04 7.71
CA ARG A 253 -26.85 -53.28 6.98
C ARG A 253 -26.11 -54.21 7.91
N SER A 254 -26.76 -55.32 8.30
CA SER A 254 -26.16 -56.38 9.06
C SER A 254 -24.82 -56.75 8.42
N SER A 255 -23.78 -56.72 9.21
CA SER A 255 -22.41 -57.07 8.82
C SER A 255 -22.34 -58.57 8.49
N HIS A 256 -22.72 -58.94 7.28
CA HIS A 256 -22.32 -60.20 6.66
C HIS A 256 -22.21 -59.92 5.16
N ASP A 257 -21.01 -59.62 4.75
CA ASP A 257 -20.30 -60.12 3.58
C ASP A 257 -19.12 -59.21 3.26
N GLY A 258 -17.97 -59.81 3.09
CA GLY A 258 -16.65 -59.25 2.92
C GLY A 258 -16.58 -58.06 1.94
N CYS A 259 -16.75 -56.88 2.46
CA CYS A 259 -16.55 -55.68 1.68
C CYS A 259 -15.14 -55.15 2.01
N VAL A 260 -14.26 -55.21 1.02
CA VAL A 260 -12.96 -54.55 1.01
C VAL A 260 -13.18 -53.07 1.36
N PRO A 261 -12.55 -52.53 2.40
CA PRO A 261 -12.73 -51.10 2.76
C PRO A 261 -12.26 -50.22 1.60
N PRO A 262 -13.07 -49.18 1.23
CA PRO A 262 -12.62 -48.25 0.22
C PRO A 262 -11.31 -47.61 0.62
N ARG A 263 -10.32 -47.63 -0.28
CA ARG A 263 -9.06 -46.91 -0.12
C ARG A 263 -9.35 -45.49 0.36
N ARG A 264 -8.85 -45.16 1.56
CA ARG A 264 -8.88 -43.81 2.08
C ARG A 264 -8.24 -42.85 1.05
N VAL A 265 -9.06 -42.06 0.38
CA VAL A 265 -8.59 -40.89 -0.35
C VAL A 265 -7.96 -39.99 0.71
N ARG A 266 -6.65 -39.85 0.69
CA ARG A 266 -5.92 -38.91 1.56
C ARG A 266 -6.53 -37.53 1.35
N ALA A 267 -7.23 -37.03 2.36
CA ALA A 267 -7.60 -35.64 2.42
C ALA A 267 -6.30 -34.81 2.28
N PHE A 268 -6.27 -33.95 1.30
CA PHE A 268 -5.16 -33.03 1.08
C PHE A 268 -5.14 -32.08 2.29
N ARG A 269 -4.37 -32.41 3.32
CA ARG A 269 -4.11 -31.50 4.42
C ARG A 269 -3.34 -30.34 3.85
N ARG A 270 -3.95 -29.17 3.83
CA ARG A 270 -3.21 -27.91 3.76
C ARG A 270 -2.24 -27.90 4.93
N THR A 271 -0.95 -27.97 4.64
CA THR A 271 0.10 -27.70 5.61
C THR A 271 0.00 -26.25 6.02
N ALA A 272 -0.64 -26.00 7.17
CA ALA A 272 -0.44 -24.77 7.89
C ALA A 272 1.02 -24.79 8.36
N SER A 273 1.80 -23.82 7.91
CA SER A 273 3.14 -23.55 8.40
C SER A 273 3.09 -23.41 9.92
N GLU A 274 3.66 -24.36 10.61
CA GLU A 274 3.85 -24.34 12.05
C GLU A 274 4.73 -23.17 12.43
N ARG A 275 4.14 -22.16 13.03
CA ARG A 275 4.87 -21.18 13.83
C ARG A 275 5.32 -21.89 15.11
N ARG A 276 6.55 -22.33 15.14
CA ARG A 276 7.19 -22.72 16.39
C ARG A 276 7.47 -21.44 17.18
N HIS A 277 6.75 -21.25 18.26
CA HIS A 277 7.16 -20.39 19.36
C HIS A 277 8.33 -21.10 20.06
N GLY A 278 9.53 -20.56 19.92
CA GLY A 278 10.66 -20.92 20.76
C GLY A 278 10.47 -20.23 22.11
N GLU A 279 10.33 -20.99 23.15
CA GLU A 279 10.46 -20.53 24.53
C GLU A 279 11.88 -20.02 24.78
N PRO A 280 12.08 -18.95 25.56
CA PRO A 280 13.40 -18.52 25.98
C PRO A 280 13.86 -19.42 27.11
N GLY A 281 14.80 -20.31 26.81
CA GLY A 281 15.53 -21.06 27.81
C GLY A 281 16.34 -20.14 28.73
N ALA A 282 16.09 -20.28 30.02
CA ALA A 282 16.90 -19.73 31.09
C ALA A 282 18.35 -20.26 30.97
N LEU A 283 19.32 -19.35 30.92
CA LEU A 283 20.71 -19.65 31.22
C LEU A 283 21.07 -18.99 32.55
N GLU A 284 20.94 -19.73 33.60
CA GLU A 284 21.69 -19.52 34.85
C GLU A 284 23.12 -20.04 34.69
N GLY A 285 24.02 -19.42 35.39
CA GLY A 285 25.37 -19.89 35.73
C GLY A 285 26.47 -19.11 35.01
N GLY A 286 27.21 -18.23 35.65
CA GLY A 286 28.04 -18.51 36.82
C GLY A 286 29.47 -18.21 36.47
N LEU A 287 30.07 -17.29 37.25
CA LEU A 287 31.50 -17.30 37.68
C LEU A 287 32.59 -16.74 36.73
N ARG A 288 33.10 -15.71 37.04
CA ARG A 288 34.33 -15.12 37.64
C ARG A 288 34.83 -13.94 36.85
#